data_2d2f9269f235618b48534443120d75ca
#
_entry.id   2d2f9269f235618b48534443120d75ca
#
_cell.length_a   1.000
_cell.length_b   1.000
_cell.length_c   1.000
_cell.angle_alpha   90.00
_cell.angle_beta   90.00
_cell.angle_gamma   90.00
#
_symmetry.space_group_name_H-M   'P 1'
#
loop_
_entity.id
_entity.type
_entity.pdbx_description
1 polymer ?
#
loop_
_entity_poly.entity_id
_entity_poly.type
_entity_poly.pdbx_seq_one_letter_code
_entity_poly.pdbx_strand_id
1 'polypeptide(L)'
;MKIALLPNLTRSHALSVTDDVCKYLEKYNAEYYFETETAEKIGHKIKAVGLPEAELLSLCDVVIAIGGDGSLIHAARKAVKYKKPILGVNAGNLAFMAGIEKNELELLKELIEGNYTIDKRMMLDVTVKNGSCEKTLDCCLNDVVIARGEQIKLVKLNVECDGQQINDYYADGIIISTPTGSTAYSLAALL
;
A
#
# COMPACT_ATOMS: atom_id res chain seq x y z
N MET A 1 -17.50 -13.80 1.42
CA MET A 1 -16.25 -13.04 1.14
C MET A 1 -15.45 -12.98 2.44
N LYS A 2 -14.15 -13.27 2.37
CA LYS A 2 -13.21 -13.17 3.50
C LYS A 2 -12.30 -11.96 3.29
N ILE A 3 -12.19 -11.12 4.30
CA ILE A 3 -11.57 -9.80 4.20
C ILE A 3 -10.39 -9.70 5.17
N ALA A 4 -9.22 -9.30 4.67
CA ALA A 4 -8.09 -8.92 5.51
C ALA A 4 -8.18 -7.42 5.86
N LEU A 5 -8.21 -7.08 7.14
CA LEU A 5 -8.20 -5.70 7.62
C LEU A 5 -6.79 -5.29 8.07
N LEU A 6 -6.21 -4.29 7.42
CA LEU A 6 -4.89 -3.75 7.71
C LEU A 6 -4.99 -2.29 8.17
N PRO A 7 -5.36 -2.02 9.44
CA PRO A 7 -5.47 -0.67 9.96
C PRO A 7 -4.10 -0.11 10.34
N ASN A 8 -3.86 1.16 10.04
CA ASN A 8 -2.70 1.90 10.51
C ASN A 8 -2.98 2.54 11.87
N LEU A 9 -2.77 1.78 12.94
CA LEU A 9 -3.06 2.19 14.33
C LEU A 9 -2.22 3.37 14.84
N THR A 10 -1.22 3.85 14.08
CA THR A 10 -0.47 5.07 14.45
C THR A 10 -1.26 6.35 14.17
N ARG A 11 -2.36 6.27 13.40
CA ARG A 11 -3.24 7.40 13.10
C ARG A 11 -4.34 7.52 14.16
N SER A 12 -4.61 8.73 14.62
CA SER A 12 -5.52 9.01 15.73
C SER A 12 -6.96 8.48 15.53
N HIS A 13 -7.45 8.45 14.30
CA HIS A 13 -8.82 8.00 14.00
C HIS A 13 -8.89 6.57 13.44
N ALA A 14 -7.75 5.90 13.20
CA ALA A 14 -7.75 4.59 12.56
C ALA A 14 -8.51 3.54 13.37
N LEU A 15 -8.40 3.56 14.70
CA LEU A 15 -9.10 2.59 15.54
C LEU A 15 -10.62 2.76 15.49
N SER A 16 -11.14 3.99 15.52
CA SER A 16 -12.59 4.24 15.43
C SER A 16 -13.13 3.88 14.04
N VAL A 17 -12.41 4.25 12.97
CA VAL A 17 -12.81 3.86 11.61
C VAL A 17 -12.76 2.34 11.44
N THR A 18 -11.78 1.67 12.04
CA THR A 18 -11.71 0.19 12.02
C THR A 18 -12.92 -0.44 12.71
N ASP A 19 -13.33 0.09 13.87
CA ASP A 19 -14.52 -0.37 14.60
C ASP A 19 -15.79 -0.19 13.75
N ASP A 20 -15.92 0.96 13.10
CA ASP A 20 -17.07 1.24 12.22
C ASP A 20 -17.06 0.31 10.98
N VAL A 21 -15.90 0.07 10.35
CA VAL A 21 -15.75 -0.91 9.27
C VAL A 21 -16.19 -2.30 9.73
N CYS A 22 -15.73 -2.75 10.91
CA CYS A 22 -16.13 -4.06 11.46
C CYS A 22 -17.64 -4.18 11.64
N LYS A 23 -18.29 -3.14 12.20
CA LYS A 23 -19.75 -3.11 12.36
C LYS A 23 -20.50 -3.23 11.01
N TYR A 24 -20.01 -2.55 9.97
CA TYR A 24 -20.58 -2.68 8.62
C TYR A 24 -20.38 -4.09 8.06
N LEU A 25 -19.21 -4.68 8.20
CA LEU A 25 -18.94 -6.04 7.74
C LEU A 25 -19.81 -7.07 8.48
N GLU A 26 -19.98 -6.94 9.79
CA GLU A 26 -20.86 -7.79 10.61
C GLU A 26 -22.33 -7.67 10.18
N LYS A 27 -22.80 -6.46 9.91
CA LYS A 27 -24.18 -6.22 9.41
C LYS A 27 -24.49 -6.99 8.14
N TYR A 28 -23.50 -7.20 7.28
CA TYR A 28 -23.65 -7.93 6.01
C TYR A 28 -23.10 -9.36 6.07
N ASN A 29 -22.81 -9.90 7.27
CA ASN A 29 -22.30 -11.25 7.49
C ASN A 29 -21.00 -11.55 6.71
N ALA A 30 -20.13 -10.55 6.52
CA ALA A 30 -18.83 -10.75 5.92
C ALA A 30 -17.82 -11.21 6.99
N GLU A 31 -16.99 -12.18 6.63
CA GLU A 31 -15.90 -12.64 7.49
C GLU A 31 -14.69 -11.71 7.36
N TYR A 32 -14.10 -11.28 8.48
CA TYR A 32 -12.90 -10.47 8.46
C TYR A 32 -11.87 -10.93 9.50
N TYR A 33 -10.62 -10.66 9.19
CA TYR A 33 -9.47 -11.10 9.96
C TYR A 33 -8.41 -10.00 9.98
N PHE A 34 -7.57 -10.04 11.02
CA PHE A 34 -6.46 -9.11 11.22
C PHE A 34 -5.12 -9.85 11.23
N GLU A 35 -4.01 -9.14 11.10
CA GLU A 35 -2.72 -9.69 11.51
C GLU A 35 -2.71 -9.92 13.03
N THR A 36 -2.03 -10.99 13.49
CA THR A 36 -1.98 -11.39 14.91
C THR A 36 -1.65 -10.22 15.83
N GLU A 37 -0.57 -9.48 15.54
CA GLU A 37 -0.16 -8.34 16.35
C GLU A 37 -1.21 -7.21 16.38
N THR A 38 -1.92 -7.01 15.30
CA THR A 38 -3.01 -6.03 15.21
C THR A 38 -4.18 -6.46 16.07
N ALA A 39 -4.60 -7.73 15.95
CA ALA A 39 -5.68 -8.30 16.75
C ALA A 39 -5.40 -8.21 18.26
N GLU A 40 -4.19 -8.49 18.69
CA GLU A 40 -3.75 -8.35 20.09
C GLU A 40 -3.88 -6.91 20.59
N LYS A 41 -3.46 -5.93 19.75
CA LYS A 41 -3.51 -4.50 20.12
C LYS A 41 -4.94 -3.95 20.25
N ILE A 42 -5.88 -4.44 19.43
CA ILE A 42 -7.25 -3.92 19.37
C ILE A 42 -8.28 -4.82 20.07
N GLY A 43 -7.95 -6.05 20.43
CA GLY A 43 -8.87 -7.09 20.94
C GLY A 43 -9.63 -6.72 22.22
N HIS A 44 -9.18 -5.70 22.94
CA HIS A 44 -9.90 -5.15 24.09
C HIS A 44 -11.06 -4.20 23.71
N LYS A 45 -11.15 -3.77 22.45
CA LYS A 45 -12.18 -2.85 21.93
C LYS A 45 -12.99 -3.43 20.79
N ILE A 46 -12.37 -4.28 19.96
CA ILE A 46 -12.97 -4.85 18.76
C ILE A 46 -12.80 -6.37 18.83
N LYS A 47 -13.87 -7.11 18.51
CA LYS A 47 -13.77 -8.58 18.38
C LYS A 47 -12.89 -8.88 17.16
N ALA A 48 -11.62 -9.19 17.39
CA ALA A 48 -10.63 -9.40 16.36
C ALA A 48 -10.11 -10.83 16.36
N VAL A 49 -10.15 -11.49 15.21
CA VAL A 49 -9.49 -12.78 14.98
C VAL A 49 -8.18 -12.50 14.26
N GLY A 50 -7.05 -12.85 14.89
CA GLY A 50 -5.71 -12.66 14.37
C GLY A 50 -5.20 -13.87 13.63
N LEU A 51 -4.53 -13.66 12.51
CA LEU A 51 -3.82 -14.68 11.72
C LEU A 51 -2.40 -14.19 11.41
N PRO A 52 -1.41 -15.09 11.24
CA PRO A 52 -0.13 -14.74 10.67
C PRO A 52 -0.29 -14.14 9.26
N GLU A 53 0.55 -13.17 8.87
CA GLU A 53 0.42 -12.45 7.60
C GLU A 53 0.24 -13.37 6.39
N ALA A 54 1.06 -14.42 6.28
CA ALA A 54 1.00 -15.33 5.14
C ALA A 54 -0.32 -16.12 5.07
N GLU A 55 -0.85 -16.53 6.21
CA GLU A 55 -2.13 -17.23 6.32
C GLU A 55 -3.28 -16.27 6.02
N LEU A 56 -3.27 -15.07 6.62
CA LEU A 56 -4.25 -14.01 6.40
C LEU A 56 -4.41 -13.69 4.92
N LEU A 57 -3.29 -13.34 4.25
CA LEU A 57 -3.31 -12.93 2.86
C LEU A 57 -3.57 -14.08 1.89
N SER A 58 -3.26 -15.33 2.26
CA SER A 58 -3.63 -16.50 1.46
C SER A 58 -5.14 -16.80 1.55
N LEU A 59 -5.71 -16.68 2.77
CA LEU A 59 -7.11 -17.01 3.07
C LEU A 59 -8.10 -16.00 2.49
N CYS A 60 -7.79 -14.71 2.59
CA CYS A 60 -8.73 -13.63 2.26
C CYS A 60 -8.86 -13.39 0.76
N ASP A 61 -10.05 -12.94 0.35
CA ASP A 61 -10.37 -12.60 -1.05
C ASP A 61 -9.90 -11.18 -1.40
N VAL A 62 -9.96 -10.26 -0.44
CA VAL A 62 -9.64 -8.84 -0.58
C VAL A 62 -8.96 -8.31 0.67
N VAL A 63 -8.12 -7.29 0.51
CA VAL A 63 -7.47 -6.55 1.59
C VAL A 63 -8.10 -5.17 1.71
N ILE A 64 -8.53 -4.78 2.90
CA ILE A 64 -8.95 -3.40 3.21
C ILE A 64 -7.85 -2.74 4.04
N ALA A 65 -7.20 -1.73 3.46
CA ALA A 65 -6.24 -0.88 4.14
C ALA A 65 -6.97 0.31 4.79
N ILE A 66 -6.85 0.50 6.10
CA ILE A 66 -7.52 1.58 6.82
C ILE A 66 -6.46 2.61 7.26
N GLY A 67 -6.52 3.81 6.67
CA GLY A 67 -5.51 4.86 6.92
C GLY A 67 -5.50 5.90 5.82
N GLY A 68 -4.33 6.45 5.50
CA GLY A 68 -4.10 7.31 4.32
C GLY A 68 -3.34 6.57 3.22
N ASP A 69 -2.88 7.32 2.20
CA ASP A 69 -2.17 6.75 1.04
C ASP A 69 -0.96 5.90 1.41
N GLY A 70 -0.17 6.31 2.41
CA GLY A 70 0.96 5.51 2.90
C GLY A 70 0.55 4.13 3.44
N SER A 71 -0.63 4.01 4.05
CA SER A 71 -1.18 2.74 4.53
C SER A 71 -1.58 1.85 3.36
N LEU A 72 -2.16 2.44 2.31
CA LEU A 72 -2.52 1.73 1.08
C LEU A 72 -1.27 1.22 0.34
N ILE A 73 -0.22 2.06 0.23
CA ILE A 73 1.06 1.65 -0.37
C ILE A 73 1.68 0.48 0.39
N HIS A 74 1.66 0.52 1.73
CA HIS A 74 2.16 -0.56 2.55
C HIS A 74 1.36 -1.86 2.36
N ALA A 75 0.01 -1.75 2.35
CA ALA A 75 -0.88 -2.88 2.09
C ALA A 75 -0.65 -3.47 0.67
N ALA A 76 -0.41 -2.63 -0.34
CA ALA A 76 -0.13 -3.07 -1.70
C ALA A 76 1.12 -3.94 -1.80
N ARG A 77 2.21 -3.57 -1.10
CA ARG A 77 3.46 -4.37 -1.04
C ARG A 77 3.25 -5.76 -0.46
N LYS A 78 2.34 -5.90 0.51
CA LYS A 78 1.96 -7.19 1.10
C LYS A 78 1.04 -7.97 0.15
N ALA A 79 -0.02 -7.33 -0.32
CA ALA A 79 -1.09 -7.95 -1.11
C ALA A 79 -0.62 -8.46 -2.48
N VAL A 80 0.33 -7.78 -3.14
CA VAL A 80 0.82 -8.14 -4.48
C VAL A 80 1.44 -9.53 -4.51
N LYS A 81 2.16 -9.94 -3.46
CA LYS A 81 2.77 -11.27 -3.33
C LYS A 81 1.72 -12.39 -3.38
N TYR A 82 0.49 -12.08 -2.97
CA TYR A 82 -0.65 -13.01 -2.93
C TYR A 82 -1.68 -12.70 -4.02
N LYS A 83 -1.40 -11.74 -4.91
CA LYS A 83 -2.29 -11.30 -6.00
C LYS A 83 -3.69 -10.91 -5.51
N LYS A 84 -3.76 -10.28 -4.34
CA LYS A 84 -5.04 -9.86 -3.75
C LYS A 84 -5.37 -8.42 -4.15
N PRO A 85 -6.64 -8.15 -4.53
CA PRO A 85 -7.10 -6.78 -4.69
C PRO A 85 -7.10 -6.05 -3.35
N ILE A 86 -6.93 -4.74 -3.40
CA ILE A 86 -6.92 -3.88 -2.21
C ILE A 86 -7.95 -2.76 -2.35
N LEU A 87 -8.57 -2.41 -1.23
CA LEU A 87 -9.45 -1.27 -1.08
C LEU A 87 -8.90 -0.37 0.01
N GLY A 88 -8.77 0.93 -0.25
CA GLY A 88 -8.41 1.91 0.76
C GLY A 88 -9.65 2.49 1.44
N VAL A 89 -9.66 2.54 2.76
CA VAL A 89 -10.62 3.30 3.57
C VAL A 89 -9.87 4.44 4.25
N ASN A 90 -10.24 5.69 3.92
CA ASN A 90 -9.58 6.85 4.48
C ASN A 90 -9.95 7.07 5.95
N ALA A 91 -8.95 6.98 6.83
CA ALA A 91 -9.07 7.33 8.24
C ALA A 91 -8.37 8.66 8.59
N GLY A 92 -7.89 9.40 7.59
CA GLY A 92 -7.24 10.71 7.71
C GLY A 92 -8.11 11.86 7.24
N ASN A 93 -7.44 12.99 6.90
CA ASN A 93 -8.12 14.19 6.41
C ASN A 93 -8.25 14.17 4.87
N LEU A 94 -7.23 13.70 4.16
CA LEU A 94 -7.20 13.65 2.70
C LEU A 94 -6.44 12.41 2.25
N ALA A 95 -7.00 11.66 1.32
CA ALA A 95 -6.33 10.57 0.63
C ALA A 95 -6.64 10.66 -0.87
N PHE A 96 -5.62 10.47 -1.71
CA PHE A 96 -5.76 10.51 -3.17
C PHE A 96 -6.05 9.12 -3.77
N MET A 97 -5.72 8.05 -3.02
CA MET A 97 -5.83 6.68 -3.51
C MET A 97 -6.88 5.86 -2.76
N ALA A 98 -7.46 6.38 -1.67
CA ALA A 98 -8.53 5.69 -0.96
C ALA A 98 -9.79 5.62 -1.83
N GLY A 99 -10.40 4.44 -1.87
CA GLY A 99 -11.64 4.21 -2.63
C GLY A 99 -12.90 4.56 -1.86
N ILE A 100 -12.83 4.65 -0.52
CA ILE A 100 -13.96 4.93 0.39
C ILE A 100 -13.51 5.94 1.46
N GLU A 101 -14.31 6.97 1.64
CA GLU A 101 -14.16 7.89 2.77
C GLU A 101 -14.86 7.35 4.02
N LYS A 102 -14.44 7.83 5.22
CA LYS A 102 -15.01 7.38 6.50
C LYS A 102 -16.52 7.60 6.65
N ASN A 103 -17.10 8.50 5.86
CA ASN A 103 -18.55 8.79 5.82
C ASN A 103 -19.28 8.05 4.68
N GLU A 104 -18.60 7.16 3.97
CA GLU A 104 -19.14 6.39 2.84
C GLU A 104 -19.02 4.87 3.07
N LEU A 105 -18.95 4.44 4.34
CA LEU A 105 -18.74 3.02 4.68
C LEU A 105 -19.89 2.11 4.22
N GLU A 106 -21.05 2.66 3.90
CA GLU A 106 -22.15 1.93 3.28
C GLU A 106 -21.75 1.31 1.92
N LEU A 107 -20.77 1.87 1.22
CA LEU A 107 -20.22 1.31 -0.02
C LEU A 107 -19.51 -0.05 0.18
N LEU A 108 -19.19 -0.43 1.41
CA LEU A 108 -18.69 -1.77 1.73
C LEU A 108 -19.72 -2.86 1.38
N LYS A 109 -21.01 -2.51 1.33
CA LYS A 109 -22.06 -3.41 0.84
C LYS A 109 -21.80 -3.82 -0.62
N GLU A 110 -21.46 -2.85 -1.47
CA GLU A 110 -21.22 -3.11 -2.90
C GLU A 110 -19.99 -4.03 -3.08
N LEU A 111 -18.96 -3.87 -2.23
CA LEU A 111 -17.82 -4.77 -2.20
C LEU A 111 -18.25 -6.22 -1.88
N ILE A 112 -19.09 -6.39 -0.84
CA ILE A 112 -19.54 -7.72 -0.37
C ILE A 112 -20.44 -8.38 -1.41
N GLU A 113 -21.28 -7.63 -2.09
CA GLU A 113 -22.18 -8.08 -3.14
C GLU A 113 -21.48 -8.35 -4.49
N GLY A 114 -20.20 -7.94 -4.63
CA GLY A 114 -19.40 -8.10 -5.84
C GLY A 114 -19.62 -7.02 -6.89
N ASN A 115 -20.30 -5.93 -6.55
CA ASN A 115 -20.62 -4.79 -7.42
C ASN A 115 -19.49 -3.78 -7.47
N TYR A 116 -18.31 -4.19 -7.92
CA TYR A 116 -17.12 -3.31 -8.01
C TYR A 116 -16.30 -3.61 -9.26
N THR A 117 -15.45 -2.67 -9.63
CA THR A 117 -14.47 -2.86 -10.70
C THR A 117 -13.07 -2.85 -10.12
N ILE A 118 -12.14 -3.57 -10.77
CA ILE A 118 -10.72 -3.60 -10.37
C ILE A 118 -9.92 -2.67 -11.28
N ASP A 119 -9.30 -1.66 -10.70
CA ASP A 119 -8.30 -0.82 -11.35
C ASP A 119 -6.92 -1.51 -11.23
N LYS A 120 -6.32 -1.87 -12.38
CA LYS A 120 -5.00 -2.52 -12.43
C LYS A 120 -3.91 -1.46 -12.49
N ARG A 121 -3.07 -1.43 -11.46
CA ARG A 121 -1.98 -0.47 -11.33
C ARG A 121 -0.62 -1.13 -11.55
N MET A 122 0.23 -0.46 -12.34
CA MET A 122 1.62 -0.85 -12.52
C MET A 122 2.37 -0.72 -11.20
N MET A 123 3.30 -1.64 -10.95
CA MET A 123 4.28 -1.57 -9.88
C MET A 123 5.69 -1.75 -10.45
N LEU A 124 6.71 -1.27 -9.74
CA LEU A 124 8.11 -1.44 -10.09
C LEU A 124 8.73 -2.55 -9.25
N ASP A 125 9.34 -3.52 -9.89
CA ASP A 125 10.25 -4.46 -9.24
C ASP A 125 11.66 -3.86 -9.21
N VAL A 126 12.33 -3.95 -8.07
CA VAL A 126 13.63 -3.31 -7.84
C VAL A 126 14.67 -4.34 -7.47
N THR A 127 15.75 -4.38 -8.23
CA THR A 127 16.92 -5.18 -7.93
C THR A 127 18.16 -4.30 -7.86
N VAL A 128 18.87 -4.36 -6.75
CA VAL A 128 20.15 -3.67 -6.55
C VAL A 128 21.28 -4.66 -6.77
N LYS A 129 22.22 -4.31 -7.67
CA LYS A 129 23.43 -5.10 -7.95
C LYS A 129 24.66 -4.31 -7.57
N ASN A 130 25.57 -4.97 -6.82
CA ASN A 130 26.87 -4.41 -6.47
C ASN A 130 27.94 -5.51 -6.59
N GLY A 131 28.66 -5.50 -7.70
CA GLY A 131 29.57 -6.58 -8.06
C GLY A 131 28.83 -7.93 -8.16
N SER A 132 29.22 -8.91 -7.35
CA SER A 132 28.59 -10.22 -7.28
C SER A 132 27.37 -10.27 -6.35
N CYS A 133 27.10 -9.21 -5.60
CA CYS A 133 25.96 -9.13 -4.69
C CYS A 133 24.73 -8.61 -5.42
N GLU A 134 23.65 -9.38 -5.37
CA GLU A 134 22.36 -9.00 -5.91
C GLU A 134 21.31 -9.05 -4.80
N LYS A 135 20.52 -7.99 -4.65
CA LYS A 135 19.44 -7.88 -3.67
C LYS A 135 18.17 -7.39 -4.34
N THR A 136 17.14 -8.21 -4.36
CA THR A 136 15.79 -7.81 -4.75
C THR A 136 15.12 -7.13 -3.55
N LEU A 137 14.54 -5.97 -3.80
CA LEU A 137 13.73 -5.21 -2.83
C LEU A 137 12.24 -5.51 -3.05
N ASP A 138 11.40 -5.04 -2.11
CA ASP A 138 9.95 -5.13 -2.31
C ASP A 138 9.52 -4.22 -3.47
N CYS A 139 8.46 -4.63 -4.20
CA CYS A 139 7.91 -3.83 -5.29
C CYS A 139 7.34 -2.50 -4.79
N CYS A 140 7.42 -1.50 -5.65
CA CYS A 140 6.98 -0.13 -5.37
C CYS A 140 5.73 0.21 -6.19
N LEU A 141 4.69 0.71 -5.51
CA LEU A 141 3.48 1.21 -6.17
C LEU A 141 3.69 2.61 -6.75
N ASN A 142 4.45 3.47 -6.07
CA ASN A 142 4.66 4.86 -6.46
C ASN A 142 5.98 5.06 -7.23
N ASP A 143 7.10 5.05 -6.52
CA ASP A 143 8.40 5.44 -7.07
C ASP A 143 9.57 4.73 -6.38
N VAL A 144 10.71 4.76 -7.05
CA VAL A 144 12.02 4.36 -6.56
C VAL A 144 12.92 5.57 -6.63
N VAL A 145 13.55 5.90 -5.51
CA VAL A 145 14.46 7.04 -5.39
C VAL A 145 15.88 6.54 -5.16
N ILE A 146 16.79 6.95 -6.04
CA ILE A 146 18.23 6.75 -5.86
C ILE A 146 18.83 8.13 -5.57
N ALA A 147 19.39 8.31 -4.39
CA ALA A 147 19.93 9.59 -3.94
C ALA A 147 21.40 9.45 -3.50
N ARG A 148 22.13 10.55 -3.53
CA ARG A 148 23.56 10.62 -3.15
C ARG A 148 23.87 10.31 -1.68
N GLY A 149 22.84 10.13 -0.84
CA GLY A 149 23.02 9.94 0.59
C GLY A 149 23.58 11.20 1.28
N GLU A 150 24.51 11.04 2.20
CA GLU A 150 25.10 12.14 2.97
C GLU A 150 26.23 12.90 2.23
N GLN A 151 26.58 12.49 1.03
CA GLN A 151 27.63 13.14 0.25
C GLN A 151 27.16 14.49 -0.30
N ILE A 152 28.04 15.51 -0.22
CA ILE A 152 27.76 16.86 -0.74
C ILE A 152 27.92 16.93 -2.28
N LYS A 153 28.66 15.99 -2.88
CA LYS A 153 28.95 15.97 -4.31
C LYS A 153 27.81 15.33 -5.09
N LEU A 154 27.54 15.86 -6.28
CA LEU A 154 26.64 15.24 -7.25
C LEU A 154 27.13 13.82 -7.58
N VAL A 155 26.18 12.90 -7.78
CA VAL A 155 26.48 11.57 -8.29
C VAL A 155 26.39 11.53 -9.80
N LYS A 156 27.25 10.74 -10.43
CA LYS A 156 27.11 10.43 -11.84
C LYS A 156 26.21 9.23 -11.98
N LEU A 157 25.15 9.40 -12.76
CA LEU A 157 24.14 8.38 -13.05
C LEU A 157 24.14 8.08 -14.54
N ASN A 158 24.41 6.85 -14.92
CA ASN A 158 24.18 6.35 -16.26
C ASN A 158 22.84 5.68 -16.30
N VAL A 159 21.95 6.11 -17.21
CA VAL A 159 20.59 5.56 -17.34
C VAL A 159 20.47 4.81 -18.66
N GLU A 160 20.07 3.56 -18.55
CA GLU A 160 19.83 2.67 -19.69
C GLU A 160 18.39 2.14 -19.64
N CYS A 161 17.80 1.91 -20.79
CA CYS A 161 16.51 1.23 -20.95
C CYS A 161 16.63 0.17 -22.04
N ASP A 162 16.27 -1.06 -21.73
CA ASP A 162 16.34 -2.21 -22.64
C ASP A 162 17.73 -2.39 -23.31
N GLY A 163 18.80 -2.13 -22.53
CA GLY A 163 20.19 -2.21 -22.99
C GLY A 163 20.65 -1.03 -23.86
N GLN A 164 19.83 -0.01 -24.02
CA GLN A 164 20.21 1.21 -24.73
C GLN A 164 20.46 2.34 -23.73
N GLN A 165 21.60 3.02 -23.87
CA GLN A 165 21.91 4.18 -23.06
C GLN A 165 20.97 5.34 -23.43
N ILE A 166 20.27 5.87 -22.41
CA ILE A 166 19.42 7.06 -22.55
C ILE A 166 20.27 8.31 -22.38
N ASN A 167 20.93 8.45 -21.21
CA ASN A 167 21.75 9.61 -20.90
C ASN A 167 22.63 9.40 -19.67
N ASP A 168 23.64 10.26 -19.52
CA ASP A 168 24.44 10.43 -18.33
C ASP A 168 24.02 11.70 -17.58
N TYR A 169 23.75 11.60 -16.29
CA TYR A 169 23.34 12.71 -15.46
C TYR A 169 24.34 12.95 -14.33
N TYR A 170 24.54 14.22 -13.99
CA TYR A 170 25.18 14.66 -12.74
C TYR A 170 24.09 15.33 -11.90
N ALA A 171 23.64 14.66 -10.84
CA ALA A 171 22.48 15.09 -10.07
C ALA A 171 22.60 14.69 -8.59
N ASP A 172 21.72 15.18 -7.75
CA ASP A 172 21.57 14.70 -6.37
C ASP A 172 20.97 13.28 -6.30
N GLY A 173 20.30 12.86 -7.37
CA GLY A 173 19.67 11.55 -7.49
C GLY A 173 18.78 11.43 -8.71
N ILE A 174 18.02 10.34 -8.76
CA ILE A 174 17.00 10.07 -9.78
C ILE A 174 15.76 9.48 -9.14
N ILE A 175 14.60 9.85 -9.67
CA ILE A 175 13.30 9.29 -9.30
C ILE A 175 12.75 8.53 -10.50
N ILE A 176 12.42 7.26 -10.31
CA ILE A 176 11.76 6.42 -11.29
C ILE A 176 10.35 6.15 -10.77
N SER A 177 9.34 6.65 -11.45
CA SER A 177 7.96 6.65 -10.97
C SER A 177 7.03 5.84 -11.86
N THR A 178 6.05 5.17 -11.23
CA THR A 178 4.88 4.62 -11.93
C THR A 178 3.91 5.75 -12.30
N PRO A 179 2.91 5.50 -13.16
CA PRO A 179 1.83 6.47 -13.36
C PRO A 179 1.11 6.85 -12.05
N THR A 180 0.93 5.92 -11.12
CA THR A 180 0.34 6.19 -9.80
C THR A 180 1.23 7.13 -8.97
N GLY A 181 2.54 6.92 -8.99
CA GLY A 181 3.51 7.72 -8.24
C GLY A 181 3.84 9.08 -8.87
N SER A 182 3.41 9.36 -10.11
CA SER A 182 3.71 10.62 -10.79
C SER A 182 3.21 11.87 -10.06
N THR A 183 2.19 11.73 -9.22
CA THR A 183 1.64 12.80 -8.36
C THR A 183 2.19 12.79 -6.94
N ALA A 184 3.12 11.88 -6.62
CA ALA A 184 3.78 11.76 -5.32
C ALA A 184 5.12 12.52 -5.29
N TYR A 185 6.22 11.86 -4.95
CA TYR A 185 7.53 12.50 -4.83
C TYR A 185 8.05 13.03 -6.17
N SER A 186 7.72 12.37 -7.27
CA SER A 186 8.07 12.83 -8.63
C SER A 186 7.52 14.24 -8.90
N LEU A 187 6.26 14.53 -8.54
CA LEU A 187 5.69 15.86 -8.68
C LEU A 187 6.37 16.87 -7.74
N ALA A 188 6.60 16.48 -6.49
CA ALA A 188 7.24 17.37 -5.50
C ALA A 188 8.68 17.76 -5.86
N ALA A 189 9.38 16.93 -6.65
CA ALA A 189 10.73 17.22 -7.12
C ALA A 189 10.78 18.19 -8.33
N LEU A 190 9.62 18.47 -8.96
CA LEU A 190 9.49 19.41 -10.09
C LEU A 190 9.09 20.82 -9.63
N LEU A 191 8.65 21.00 -8.39
CA LEU A 191 8.22 22.28 -7.79
C LEU A 191 9.33 22.90 -6.94
#